data_c2bf883c49b647c06fc2ad411d7be3e7
#
_entry.id   c2bf883c49b647c06fc2ad411d7be3e7
#
_cell.length_a   1.000
_cell.length_b   1.000
_cell.length_c   1.000
_cell.angle_alpha   90.00
_cell.angle_beta   90.00
_cell.angle_gamma   90.00
#
_symmetry.space_group_name_H-M   'P 1'
#
loop_
_entity.id
_entity.type
_entity.pdbx_description
1 polymer ?
#
loop_
_entity_poly.entity_id
_entity_poly.type
_entity_poly.pdbx_seq_one_letter_code
_entity_poly.pdbx_strand_id
1 'polypeptide(L)'
;MSFVLPLTASTENQTQNPALFIFLGASNLARSFHGLKYCIERCIFPRPASFVHAMGPGRGYVSRGGILNAVYSPILNCGILEAVRNKKIKDQSVVALITDIGNDIMYGVSSEKIINGLQYLLNSLGEFKTNIFITSIPVDLENDISELHFHIIRQIYFPKSPVKYSQASNNIKAINKFILQSSNKKITAIDDMKQFCGIDKIHYSILKSQSAWCHIAEKLTTSLSTNVSPKFKTSELVFSIANNAARILLTDMLGIIKKTKETF
;
A
#
# COMPACT_ATOMS: atom_id res chain seq x y z
N MET A 1 -50.39 21.79 36.68
CA MET A 1 -50.26 21.21 35.31
C MET A 1 -48.80 21.11 34.97
N SER A 2 -48.25 19.90 35.16
CA SER A 2 -46.82 19.62 34.87
C SER A 2 -46.76 19.03 33.46
N PHE A 3 -46.08 19.73 32.57
CA PHE A 3 -45.77 19.23 31.24
C PHE A 3 -44.54 18.33 31.32
N VAL A 4 -44.73 17.03 31.16
CA VAL A 4 -43.66 16.06 30.91
C VAL A 4 -43.44 16.00 29.42
N LEU A 5 -42.29 16.44 28.95
CA LEU A 5 -41.83 16.23 27.56
C LEU A 5 -41.36 14.77 27.44
N PRO A 6 -41.74 14.07 26.37
CA PRO A 6 -41.23 12.72 26.14
C PRO A 6 -39.81 12.80 25.61
N LEU A 7 -38.86 12.23 26.35
CA LEU A 7 -37.51 11.88 25.87
C LEU A 7 -37.66 10.67 24.93
N THR A 8 -37.84 10.93 23.64
CA THR A 8 -37.68 9.91 22.62
C THR A 8 -36.54 10.32 21.71
N ALA A 9 -35.36 9.82 21.98
CA ALA A 9 -34.31 9.64 21.00
C ALA A 9 -33.51 8.41 21.38
N SER A 10 -34.09 7.23 21.15
CA SER A 10 -33.32 6.00 20.96
C SER A 10 -32.59 6.10 19.64
N THR A 11 -31.43 6.74 19.63
CA THR A 11 -30.44 6.51 18.59
C THR A 11 -29.99 5.07 18.71
N GLU A 12 -30.65 4.17 17.99
CA GLU A 12 -30.10 2.86 17.65
C GLU A 12 -28.74 3.14 17.00
N ASN A 13 -27.67 2.98 17.76
CA ASN A 13 -26.33 2.84 17.25
C ASN A 13 -26.31 1.54 16.43
N GLN A 14 -26.71 1.62 15.16
CA GLN A 14 -26.41 0.58 14.19
C GLN A 14 -24.89 0.48 14.13
N THR A 15 -24.34 -0.50 14.83
CA THR A 15 -22.92 -0.84 14.77
C THR A 15 -22.60 -1.25 13.34
N GLN A 16 -22.14 -0.30 12.53
CA GLN A 16 -21.76 -0.55 11.16
C GLN A 16 -20.66 -1.61 11.15
N ASN A 17 -20.81 -2.63 10.29
CA ASN A 17 -19.74 -3.61 10.08
C ASN A 17 -18.40 -2.90 9.78
N PRO A 18 -17.29 -3.33 10.42
CA PRO A 18 -15.98 -2.72 10.18
C PRO A 18 -15.62 -2.79 8.69
N ALA A 19 -15.03 -1.73 8.15
CA ALA A 19 -14.46 -1.77 6.81
C ALA A 19 -13.16 -2.57 6.83
N LEU A 20 -12.97 -3.48 5.87
CA LEU A 20 -11.74 -4.27 5.73
C LEU A 20 -10.81 -3.59 4.72
N PHE A 21 -9.62 -3.24 5.17
CA PHE A 21 -8.56 -2.71 4.33
C PHE A 21 -7.46 -3.74 4.11
N ILE A 22 -7.09 -3.95 2.84
CA ILE A 22 -6.04 -4.88 2.41
C ILE A 22 -4.90 -4.03 1.84
N PHE A 23 -3.71 -4.14 2.42
CA PHE A 23 -2.55 -3.37 2.00
C PHE A 23 -1.45 -4.28 1.47
N LEU A 24 -1.09 -4.08 0.20
CA LEU A 24 -0.08 -4.85 -0.51
C LEU A 24 0.98 -3.91 -1.05
N GLY A 25 2.23 -4.10 -0.62
CA GLY A 25 3.29 -3.20 -1.04
C GLY A 25 4.67 -3.54 -0.47
N ALA A 26 5.56 -2.58 -0.55
CA ALA A 26 6.94 -2.79 -0.14
C ALA A 26 7.45 -1.68 0.79
N SER A 27 8.51 -0.97 0.40
CA SER A 27 9.24 -0.06 1.29
C SER A 27 8.46 1.20 1.66
N ASN A 28 7.76 1.84 0.71
CA ASN A 28 6.98 3.04 1.02
C ASN A 28 5.86 2.72 2.00
N LEU A 29 5.10 1.65 1.73
CA LEU A 29 4.03 1.20 2.60
C LEU A 29 4.57 0.77 3.98
N ALA A 30 5.65 -0.02 4.01
CA ALA A 30 6.25 -0.50 5.25
C ALA A 30 6.76 0.64 6.14
N ARG A 31 7.33 1.71 5.54
CA ARG A 31 7.85 2.88 6.26
C ARG A 31 6.79 3.75 6.91
N SER A 32 5.56 3.70 6.43
CA SER A 32 4.51 4.64 6.84
C SER A 32 3.17 4.00 7.15
N PHE A 33 3.14 2.68 7.34
CA PHE A 33 1.90 1.93 7.57
C PHE A 33 1.03 2.49 8.70
N HIS A 34 1.65 2.84 9.85
CA HIS A 34 0.90 3.40 10.98
C HIS A 34 0.28 4.75 10.64
N GLY A 35 0.97 5.59 9.87
CA GLY A 35 0.44 6.87 9.41
C GLY A 35 -0.77 6.70 8.49
N LEU A 36 -0.69 5.78 7.51
CA LEU A 36 -1.81 5.47 6.63
C LEU A 36 -3.01 4.91 7.41
N LYS A 37 -2.76 3.93 8.29
CA LYS A 37 -3.80 3.35 9.16
C LYS A 37 -4.53 4.43 9.93
N TYR A 38 -3.79 5.32 10.60
CA TYR A 38 -4.35 6.42 11.38
C TYR A 38 -5.18 7.38 10.52
N CYS A 39 -4.71 7.74 9.30
CA CYS A 39 -5.48 8.55 8.36
C CYS A 39 -6.84 7.92 8.06
N ILE A 40 -6.82 6.64 7.72
CA ILE A 40 -8.03 5.92 7.34
C ILE A 40 -9.00 5.84 8.51
N GLU A 41 -8.55 5.47 9.70
CA GLU A 41 -9.39 5.38 10.89
C GLU A 41 -10.08 6.72 11.19
N ARG A 42 -9.38 7.84 10.98
CA ARG A 42 -9.99 9.18 11.13
C ARG A 42 -10.98 9.52 10.02
N CYS A 43 -10.68 9.16 8.79
CA CYS A 43 -11.58 9.43 7.65
C CYS A 43 -12.91 8.71 7.79
N ILE A 44 -12.92 7.48 8.33
CA ILE A 44 -14.13 6.66 8.38
C ILE A 44 -14.83 6.66 9.74
N PHE A 45 -14.28 7.38 10.75
CA PHE A 45 -14.90 7.47 12.07
C PHE A 45 -16.37 7.92 11.96
N PRO A 46 -17.32 7.33 12.71
CA PRO A 46 -17.16 6.33 13.77
C PRO A 46 -17.11 4.87 13.33
N ARG A 47 -17.06 4.59 12.01
CA ARG A 47 -17.00 3.23 11.49
C ARG A 47 -15.67 2.56 11.83
N PRO A 48 -15.65 1.34 12.42
CA PRO A 48 -14.40 0.64 12.72
C PRO A 48 -13.66 0.23 11.45
N ALA A 49 -12.32 0.20 11.50
CA ALA A 49 -11.46 -0.34 10.46
C ALA A 49 -10.81 -1.66 10.91
N SER A 50 -10.69 -2.59 9.98
CA SER A 50 -9.95 -3.84 10.12
C SER A 50 -8.89 -3.91 9.02
N PHE A 51 -7.68 -4.38 9.34
CA PHE A 51 -6.55 -4.33 8.43
C PHE A 51 -5.93 -5.71 8.24
N VAL A 52 -5.58 -6.03 7.00
CA VAL A 52 -4.74 -7.17 6.61
C VAL A 52 -3.69 -6.66 5.65
N HIS A 53 -2.44 -7.04 5.84
CA HIS A 53 -1.38 -6.48 5.01
C HIS A 53 -0.25 -7.45 4.70
N ALA A 54 0.35 -7.30 3.51
CA ALA A 54 1.58 -7.95 3.09
C ALA A 54 2.54 -6.87 2.58
N MET A 55 3.56 -6.57 3.37
CA MET A 55 4.52 -5.50 3.07
C MET A 55 5.91 -5.83 3.63
N GLY A 56 6.93 -5.14 3.11
CA GLY A 56 8.30 -5.24 3.61
C GLY A 56 9.28 -4.57 2.65
N PRO A 57 10.39 -3.99 3.16
CA PRO A 57 11.39 -3.35 2.32
C PRO A 57 11.95 -4.32 1.27
N GLY A 58 11.92 -3.94 -0.01
CA GLY A 58 12.38 -4.77 -1.11
C GLY A 58 11.49 -5.97 -1.46
N ARG A 59 10.31 -6.11 -0.89
CA ARG A 59 9.39 -7.21 -1.19
C ARG A 59 8.87 -7.15 -2.62
N GLY A 60 8.88 -8.29 -3.33
CA GLY A 60 8.29 -8.43 -4.66
C GLY A 60 6.86 -8.98 -4.63
N TYR A 61 6.14 -8.81 -5.72
CA TYR A 61 4.81 -9.40 -5.92
C TYR A 61 4.91 -10.84 -6.39
N VAL A 62 5.83 -11.13 -7.32
CA VAL A 62 5.99 -12.44 -7.98
C VAL A 62 7.31 -13.12 -7.64
N SER A 63 8.32 -12.38 -7.16
CA SER A 63 9.62 -12.91 -6.77
C SER A 63 9.87 -12.78 -5.27
N ARG A 64 10.69 -13.68 -4.73
CA ARG A 64 11.26 -13.48 -3.39
C ARG A 64 12.16 -12.25 -3.42
N GLY A 65 12.06 -11.42 -2.40
CA GLY A 65 12.84 -10.20 -2.31
C GLY A 65 13.01 -9.76 -0.88
N GLY A 66 13.78 -8.71 -0.71
CA GLY A 66 14.08 -8.10 0.58
C GLY A 66 15.37 -7.31 0.49
N ILE A 67 15.64 -6.50 1.48
CA ILE A 67 16.90 -5.74 1.61
C ILE A 67 17.61 -6.14 2.89
N LEU A 68 18.92 -6.00 2.92
CA LEU A 68 19.78 -6.42 4.01
C LEU A 68 19.58 -7.92 4.32
N ASN A 69 19.22 -8.29 5.54
CA ASN A 69 18.98 -9.66 5.96
C ASN A 69 17.49 -10.07 5.90
N ALA A 70 16.59 -9.16 5.54
CA ALA A 70 15.18 -9.47 5.42
C ALA A 70 14.89 -10.21 4.12
N VAL A 71 14.18 -11.34 4.21
CA VAL A 71 13.72 -12.11 3.06
C VAL A 71 12.22 -12.33 3.16
N TYR A 72 11.49 -11.89 2.14
CA TYR A 72 10.03 -12.01 2.06
C TYR A 72 9.63 -13.00 0.98
N SER A 73 8.59 -13.78 1.27
CA SER A 73 7.85 -14.50 0.24
C SER A 73 7.18 -13.51 -0.71
N PRO A 74 7.00 -13.85 -2.01
CA PRO A 74 6.22 -13.04 -2.93
C PRO A 74 4.84 -12.72 -2.35
N ILE A 75 4.31 -11.54 -2.62
CA ILE A 75 2.97 -11.16 -2.13
C ILE A 75 1.92 -12.17 -2.61
N LEU A 76 2.02 -12.65 -3.84
CA LEU A 76 1.09 -13.65 -4.40
C LEU A 76 1.10 -15.01 -3.67
N ASN A 77 2.20 -15.35 -2.99
CA ASN A 77 2.41 -16.68 -2.38
C ASN A 77 2.56 -16.62 -0.86
N CYS A 78 2.23 -15.50 -0.22
CA CYS A 78 2.43 -15.34 1.22
C CYS A 78 1.20 -15.72 2.08
N GLY A 79 0.10 -16.18 1.48
CA GLY A 79 -1.13 -16.52 2.20
C GLY A 79 -2.08 -15.36 2.46
N ILE A 80 -1.77 -14.15 1.94
CA ILE A 80 -2.60 -12.95 2.19
C ILE A 80 -4.05 -13.11 1.71
N LEU A 81 -4.29 -13.74 0.57
CA LEU A 81 -5.64 -13.96 0.03
C LEU A 81 -6.46 -14.91 0.92
N GLU A 82 -5.82 -15.91 1.51
CA GLU A 82 -6.46 -16.80 2.48
C GLU A 82 -6.81 -16.05 3.78
N ALA A 83 -5.88 -15.21 4.26
CA ALA A 83 -6.14 -14.37 5.43
C ALA A 83 -7.31 -13.39 5.21
N VAL A 84 -7.41 -12.82 4.02
CA VAL A 84 -8.56 -11.98 3.63
C VAL A 84 -9.85 -12.79 3.67
N ARG A 85 -9.86 -14.01 3.10
CA ARG A 85 -11.02 -14.90 3.09
C ARG A 85 -11.48 -15.24 4.51
N ASN A 86 -10.53 -15.52 5.41
CA ASN A 86 -10.83 -15.87 6.80
C ASN A 86 -11.29 -14.68 7.65
N LYS A 87 -10.86 -13.46 7.31
CA LYS A 87 -11.19 -12.25 8.07
C LYS A 87 -12.44 -11.52 7.57
N LYS A 88 -12.80 -11.73 6.31
CA LYS A 88 -13.95 -11.07 5.69
C LYS A 88 -15.25 -11.61 6.26
N ILE A 89 -16.10 -10.71 6.73
CA ILE A 89 -17.48 -11.04 7.16
C ILE A 89 -18.49 -10.66 6.06
N LYS A 90 -19.69 -11.23 6.15
CA LYS A 90 -20.78 -10.94 5.20
C LYS A 90 -21.10 -9.44 5.18
N ASP A 91 -21.36 -8.92 3.99
CA ASP A 91 -21.75 -7.52 3.72
C ASP A 91 -20.72 -6.46 4.19
N GLN A 92 -19.49 -6.88 4.44
CA GLN A 92 -18.39 -5.99 4.77
C GLN A 92 -17.89 -5.24 3.54
N SER A 93 -17.69 -3.92 3.65
CA SER A 93 -16.97 -3.15 2.63
C SER A 93 -15.50 -3.53 2.65
N VAL A 94 -14.96 -3.87 1.48
CA VAL A 94 -13.55 -4.27 1.32
C VAL A 94 -12.86 -3.28 0.39
N VAL A 95 -11.73 -2.76 0.82
CA VAL A 95 -10.89 -1.82 0.06
C VAL A 95 -9.46 -2.35 0.03
N ALA A 96 -8.85 -2.41 -1.15
CA ALA A 96 -7.46 -2.84 -1.30
C ALA A 96 -6.60 -1.73 -1.88
N LEU A 97 -5.38 -1.62 -1.38
CA LEU A 97 -4.29 -0.83 -1.95
C LEU A 97 -3.17 -1.75 -2.41
N ILE A 98 -2.80 -1.62 -3.68
CA ILE A 98 -1.65 -2.27 -4.31
C ILE A 98 -0.65 -1.16 -4.64
N THR A 99 0.55 -1.20 -4.06
CA THR A 99 1.58 -0.16 -4.23
C THR A 99 2.99 -0.74 -4.26
N ASP A 100 4.00 0.08 -4.60
CA ASP A 100 5.42 -0.33 -4.60
C ASP A 100 5.74 -1.52 -5.53
N ILE A 101 5.17 -1.56 -6.72
CA ILE A 101 5.23 -2.69 -7.66
C ILE A 101 6.63 -2.88 -8.29
N GLY A 102 7.51 -1.86 -8.27
CA GLY A 102 8.75 -1.83 -9.04
C GLY A 102 9.85 -2.82 -8.63
N ASN A 103 9.80 -3.42 -7.44
CA ASN A 103 10.89 -4.25 -6.91
C ASN A 103 11.16 -5.50 -7.76
N ASP A 104 10.13 -6.13 -8.30
CA ASP A 104 10.27 -7.32 -9.15
C ASP A 104 11.10 -7.04 -10.41
N ILE A 105 11.01 -5.82 -10.96
CA ILE A 105 11.85 -5.39 -12.09
C ILE A 105 13.31 -5.51 -11.69
N MET A 106 13.67 -5.01 -10.51
CA MET A 106 15.05 -5.00 -10.02
C MET A 106 15.59 -6.40 -9.72
N TYR A 107 14.73 -7.39 -9.55
CA TYR A 107 15.08 -8.81 -9.45
C TYR A 107 15.17 -9.51 -10.80
N GLY A 108 15.05 -8.77 -11.93
CA GLY A 108 15.17 -9.31 -13.28
C GLY A 108 13.90 -10.00 -13.77
N VAL A 109 12.76 -9.79 -13.12
CA VAL A 109 11.48 -10.34 -13.58
C VAL A 109 10.97 -9.53 -14.77
N SER A 110 10.50 -10.21 -15.81
CA SER A 110 9.92 -9.54 -16.98
C SER A 110 8.61 -8.84 -16.66
N SER A 111 8.31 -7.74 -17.36
CA SER A 111 7.04 -7.03 -17.23
C SER A 111 5.83 -7.94 -17.47
N GLU A 112 5.92 -8.87 -18.42
CA GLU A 112 4.87 -9.85 -18.71
C GLU A 112 4.54 -10.70 -17.46
N LYS A 113 5.55 -11.25 -16.78
CA LYS A 113 5.36 -12.07 -15.58
C LYS A 113 4.78 -11.24 -14.43
N ILE A 114 5.22 -9.99 -14.29
CA ILE A 114 4.68 -9.07 -13.27
C ILE A 114 3.22 -8.74 -13.59
N ILE A 115 2.89 -8.41 -14.83
CA ILE A 115 1.53 -8.11 -15.29
C ILE A 115 0.60 -9.30 -15.06
N ASN A 116 1.02 -10.52 -15.43
CA ASN A 116 0.24 -11.73 -15.19
C ASN A 116 -0.03 -11.94 -13.69
N GLY A 117 0.97 -11.68 -12.84
CA GLY A 117 0.80 -11.73 -11.39
C GLY A 117 -0.17 -10.68 -10.86
N LEU A 118 -0.08 -9.45 -11.35
CA LEU A 118 -1.02 -8.38 -10.99
C LEU A 118 -2.44 -8.70 -11.47
N GLN A 119 -2.61 -9.20 -12.68
CA GLN A 119 -3.92 -9.60 -13.20
C GLN A 119 -4.55 -10.70 -12.34
N TYR A 120 -3.77 -11.72 -11.96
CA TYR A 120 -4.23 -12.75 -11.03
C TYR A 120 -4.68 -12.15 -9.69
N LEU A 121 -3.89 -11.22 -9.14
CA LEU A 121 -4.20 -10.55 -7.87
C LEU A 121 -5.49 -9.71 -7.97
N LEU A 122 -5.63 -8.93 -9.05
CA LEU A 122 -6.83 -8.12 -9.29
C LEU A 122 -8.08 -9.00 -9.38
N ASN A 123 -8.01 -10.12 -10.11
CA ASN A 123 -9.11 -11.06 -10.23
C ASN A 123 -9.47 -11.68 -8.86
N SER A 124 -8.46 -12.15 -8.11
CA SER A 124 -8.65 -12.76 -6.78
C SER A 124 -9.26 -11.79 -5.77
N LEU A 125 -8.81 -10.52 -5.77
CA LEU A 125 -9.41 -9.48 -4.93
C LEU A 125 -10.84 -9.14 -5.38
N GLY A 126 -11.12 -9.22 -6.68
CA GLY A 126 -12.47 -9.01 -7.25
C GLY A 126 -13.51 -9.99 -6.70
N GLU A 127 -13.13 -11.25 -6.40
CA GLU A 127 -14.00 -12.26 -5.78
C GLU A 127 -14.58 -11.79 -4.43
N PHE A 128 -13.86 -10.94 -3.72
CA PHE A 128 -14.32 -10.35 -2.44
C PHE A 128 -15.19 -9.10 -2.62
N LYS A 129 -15.57 -8.73 -3.84
CA LYS A 129 -16.27 -7.47 -4.17
C LYS A 129 -15.49 -6.22 -3.72
N THR A 130 -14.17 -6.25 -3.82
CA THR A 130 -13.25 -5.23 -3.34
C THR A 130 -13.24 -4.00 -4.26
N ASN A 131 -13.19 -2.81 -3.68
CA ASN A 131 -12.75 -1.61 -4.37
C ASN A 131 -11.22 -1.57 -4.33
N ILE A 132 -10.56 -1.64 -5.48
CA ILE A 132 -9.12 -1.80 -5.60
C ILE A 132 -8.51 -0.48 -6.05
N PHE A 133 -7.49 -0.03 -5.35
CA PHE A 133 -6.66 1.11 -5.71
C PHE A 133 -5.24 0.61 -5.99
N ILE A 134 -4.68 0.98 -7.13
CA ILE A 134 -3.36 0.54 -7.54
C ILE A 134 -2.52 1.74 -7.96
N THR A 135 -1.35 1.93 -7.32
CA THR A 135 -0.45 3.02 -7.69
C THR A 135 0.42 2.64 -8.88
N SER A 136 0.58 3.55 -9.82
CA SER A 136 1.62 3.45 -10.84
C SER A 136 3.01 3.49 -10.21
N ILE A 137 4.01 2.94 -10.89
CA ILE A 137 5.41 3.15 -10.54
C ILE A 137 5.74 4.61 -10.83
N PRO A 138 6.14 5.41 -9.82
CA PRO A 138 6.15 6.86 -9.95
C PRO A 138 7.28 7.43 -10.79
N VAL A 139 8.33 6.63 -11.07
CA VAL A 139 9.50 7.07 -11.82
C VAL A 139 9.33 6.87 -13.31
N ASP A 140 9.65 7.89 -14.09
CA ASP A 140 9.93 7.81 -15.52
C ASP A 140 11.44 7.88 -15.69
N LEU A 141 12.08 6.72 -15.93
CA LEU A 141 13.54 6.67 -15.95
C LEU A 141 14.15 7.61 -17.00
N GLU A 142 13.55 7.73 -18.17
CA GLU A 142 14.11 8.54 -19.27
C GLU A 142 14.08 10.04 -18.99
N ASN A 143 13.05 10.49 -18.23
CA ASN A 143 12.86 11.91 -17.96
C ASN A 143 13.29 12.32 -16.55
N ASP A 144 13.40 11.38 -15.60
CA ASP A 144 13.60 11.72 -14.20
C ASP A 144 15.01 11.55 -13.69
N ILE A 145 15.75 10.53 -14.21
CA ILE A 145 17.08 10.19 -13.75
C ILE A 145 17.98 9.72 -14.90
N SER A 146 19.26 10.10 -14.82
CA SER A 146 20.26 9.61 -15.78
C SER A 146 20.58 8.14 -15.57
N GLU A 147 21.15 7.48 -16.58
CA GLU A 147 21.60 6.11 -16.48
C GLU A 147 22.63 5.90 -15.36
N LEU A 148 23.54 6.86 -15.16
CA LEU A 148 24.50 6.87 -14.06
C LEU A 148 23.78 6.88 -12.70
N HIS A 149 22.78 7.75 -12.54
CA HIS A 149 21.99 7.83 -11.31
C HIS A 149 21.23 6.52 -11.04
N PHE A 150 20.62 5.93 -12.07
CA PHE A 150 20.01 4.61 -11.98
C PHE A 150 21.00 3.54 -11.50
N HIS A 151 22.21 3.51 -12.04
CA HIS A 151 23.23 2.55 -11.62
C HIS A 151 23.63 2.72 -10.17
N ILE A 152 23.76 3.95 -9.68
CA ILE A 152 24.06 4.25 -8.28
C ILE A 152 22.92 3.74 -7.37
N ILE A 153 21.67 4.08 -7.67
CA ILE A 153 20.49 3.65 -6.90
C ILE A 153 20.38 2.12 -6.90
N ARG A 154 20.54 1.51 -8.08
CA ARG A 154 20.53 0.05 -8.22
C ARG A 154 21.61 -0.60 -7.35
N GLN A 155 22.83 -0.08 -7.35
CA GLN A 155 23.93 -0.63 -6.54
C GLN A 155 23.68 -0.52 -5.04
N ILE A 156 22.99 0.55 -4.60
CA ILE A 156 22.65 0.75 -3.18
C ILE A 156 21.54 -0.22 -2.73
N TYR A 157 20.44 -0.29 -3.47
CA TYR A 157 19.26 -1.04 -3.03
C TYR A 157 19.21 -2.47 -3.55
N PHE A 158 19.81 -2.73 -4.72
CA PHE A 158 19.78 -4.03 -5.41
C PHE A 158 21.14 -4.37 -6.01
N PRO A 159 22.20 -4.56 -5.19
CA PRO A 159 23.57 -4.73 -5.68
C PRO A 159 23.76 -5.96 -6.57
N LYS A 160 22.89 -6.97 -6.45
CA LYS A 160 22.90 -8.19 -7.27
C LYS A 160 21.95 -8.12 -8.48
N SER A 161 21.35 -6.96 -8.74
CA SER A 161 20.41 -6.82 -9.85
C SER A 161 21.12 -6.92 -11.20
N PRO A 162 20.68 -7.80 -12.13
CA PRO A 162 21.23 -7.91 -13.48
C PRO A 162 20.65 -6.87 -14.45
N VAL A 163 19.72 -6.05 -14.00
CA VAL A 163 18.85 -5.24 -14.85
C VAL A 163 19.58 -4.03 -15.41
N LYS A 164 19.47 -3.83 -16.74
CA LYS A 164 19.98 -2.65 -17.46
C LYS A 164 18.94 -1.51 -17.39
N TYR A 165 19.42 -0.28 -17.53
CA TYR A 165 18.59 0.93 -17.54
C TYR A 165 17.44 0.87 -18.56
N SER A 166 17.76 0.57 -19.81
CA SER A 166 16.75 0.47 -20.89
C SER A 166 15.71 -0.62 -20.63
N GLN A 167 16.13 -1.75 -20.07
CA GLN A 167 15.22 -2.84 -19.70
C GLN A 167 14.28 -2.41 -18.56
N ALA A 168 14.81 -1.73 -17.54
CA ALA A 168 14.00 -1.21 -16.45
C ALA A 168 12.98 -0.19 -16.96
N SER A 169 13.41 0.75 -17.84
CA SER A 169 12.52 1.76 -18.46
C SER A 169 11.36 1.09 -19.22
N ASN A 170 11.66 0.15 -20.09
CA ASN A 170 10.65 -0.55 -20.88
C ASN A 170 9.65 -1.33 -19.97
N ASN A 171 10.16 -1.99 -18.94
CA ASN A 171 9.32 -2.73 -17.98
C ASN A 171 8.40 -1.80 -17.20
N ILE A 172 8.90 -0.65 -16.72
CA ILE A 172 8.09 0.37 -16.02
C ILE A 172 6.98 0.87 -16.93
N LYS A 173 7.31 1.25 -18.18
CA LYS A 173 6.31 1.73 -19.15
C LYS A 173 5.23 0.70 -19.42
N ALA A 174 5.61 -0.58 -19.62
CA ALA A 174 4.65 -1.66 -19.86
C ALA A 174 3.72 -1.89 -18.66
N ILE A 175 4.27 -1.92 -17.44
CA ILE A 175 3.50 -2.13 -16.21
C ILE A 175 2.57 -0.94 -15.96
N ASN A 176 3.05 0.29 -16.08
CA ASN A 176 2.22 1.48 -15.89
C ASN A 176 1.08 1.55 -16.91
N LYS A 177 1.35 1.21 -18.18
CA LYS A 177 0.32 1.09 -19.21
C LYS A 177 -0.76 0.07 -18.81
N PHE A 178 -0.37 -1.10 -18.34
CA PHE A 178 -1.30 -2.12 -17.83
C PHE A 178 -2.15 -1.59 -16.66
N ILE A 179 -1.51 -0.93 -15.68
CA ILE A 179 -2.21 -0.35 -14.51
C ILE A 179 -3.29 0.63 -14.95
N LEU A 180 -2.95 1.58 -15.83
CA LEU A 180 -3.90 2.58 -16.33
C LEU A 180 -5.05 1.94 -17.12
N GLN A 181 -4.75 0.95 -17.97
CA GLN A 181 -5.76 0.22 -18.75
C GLN A 181 -6.65 -0.69 -17.90
N SER A 182 -6.22 -1.08 -16.71
CA SER A 182 -7.01 -1.90 -15.78
C SER A 182 -8.10 -1.12 -15.05
N SER A 183 -8.11 0.21 -15.15
CA SER A 183 -9.08 1.08 -14.47
C SER A 183 -10.51 0.82 -14.94
N ASN A 184 -11.42 0.69 -13.98
CA ASN A 184 -12.85 0.49 -14.21
C ASN A 184 -13.65 0.93 -12.97
N LYS A 185 -14.95 0.58 -12.87
CA LYS A 185 -15.79 0.95 -11.71
C LYS A 185 -15.29 0.42 -10.35
N LYS A 186 -14.45 -0.61 -10.33
CA LYS A 186 -13.94 -1.26 -9.12
C LYS A 186 -12.43 -1.12 -8.94
N ILE A 187 -11.72 -0.79 -9.99
CA ILE A 187 -10.26 -0.64 -9.99
C ILE A 187 -9.93 0.80 -10.35
N THR A 188 -9.25 1.49 -9.45
CA THR A 188 -8.82 2.88 -9.63
C THR A 188 -7.29 2.92 -9.68
N ALA A 189 -6.72 3.37 -10.80
CA ALA A 189 -5.30 3.67 -10.89
C ALA A 189 -5.01 5.01 -10.19
N ILE A 190 -3.90 5.06 -9.45
CA ILE A 190 -3.35 6.28 -8.82
C ILE A 190 -2.01 6.55 -9.49
N ASP A 191 -1.95 7.53 -10.38
CA ASP A 191 -0.77 7.85 -11.21
C ASP A 191 -0.07 9.15 -10.83
N ASP A 192 -0.59 9.84 -9.83
CA ASP A 192 -0.14 11.17 -9.39
C ASP A 192 0.86 11.14 -8.20
N MET A 193 1.44 9.97 -7.89
CA MET A 193 2.32 9.80 -6.73
C MET A 193 3.73 10.37 -6.92
N LYS A 194 4.16 10.64 -8.15
CA LYS A 194 5.49 11.17 -8.49
C LYS A 194 5.82 12.48 -7.74
N GLN A 195 4.85 13.34 -7.53
CA GLN A 195 5.02 14.63 -6.83
C GLN A 195 5.48 14.48 -5.37
N PHE A 196 5.28 13.31 -4.78
CA PHE A 196 5.66 13.03 -3.38
C PHE A 196 7.04 12.37 -3.27
N CYS A 197 7.62 11.91 -4.37
CA CYS A 197 8.90 11.20 -4.36
C CYS A 197 10.08 12.10 -3.97
N GLY A 198 11.07 11.49 -3.34
CA GLY A 198 12.34 12.09 -2.97
C GLY A 198 13.34 12.16 -4.15
N ILE A 199 14.61 12.31 -3.81
CA ILE A 199 15.71 12.45 -4.78
C ILE A 199 15.86 11.17 -5.62
N ASP A 200 15.65 10.01 -5.02
CA ASP A 200 15.73 8.72 -5.70
C ASP A 200 14.55 8.42 -6.65
N LYS A 201 13.56 9.31 -6.68
CA LYS A 201 12.34 9.21 -7.51
C LYS A 201 11.49 7.95 -7.29
N ILE A 202 11.81 7.17 -6.26
CA ILE A 202 11.16 5.89 -5.91
C ILE A 202 10.46 5.99 -4.57
N HIS A 203 11.20 6.46 -3.55
CA HIS A 203 10.63 6.58 -2.21
C HIS A 203 10.01 7.95 -1.98
N TYR A 204 8.88 7.96 -1.28
CA TYR A 204 8.29 9.23 -0.84
C TYR A 204 9.27 9.96 0.08
N SER A 205 9.50 11.23 -0.20
CA SER A 205 10.33 12.10 0.63
C SER A 205 9.81 12.11 2.07
N ILE A 206 10.70 12.11 3.05
CA ILE A 206 10.32 12.17 4.48
C ILE A 206 9.39 13.35 4.74
N LEU A 207 9.66 14.52 4.12
CA LEU A 207 8.85 15.72 4.28
C LEU A 207 7.48 15.63 3.62
N LYS A 208 7.34 14.86 2.53
CA LYS A 208 6.10 14.72 1.75
C LYS A 208 5.36 13.42 2.04
N SER A 209 5.96 12.50 2.78
CA SER A 209 5.41 11.16 3.06
C SER A 209 4.02 11.25 3.69
N GLN A 210 3.82 12.14 4.65
CA GLN A 210 2.53 12.36 5.27
C GLN A 210 1.46 12.78 4.24
N SER A 211 1.78 13.78 3.40
CA SER A 211 0.87 14.26 2.36
C SER A 211 0.54 13.16 1.34
N ALA A 212 1.53 12.33 0.97
CA ALA A 212 1.31 11.18 0.09
C ALA A 212 0.30 10.21 0.68
N TRP A 213 0.44 9.87 1.96
CA TRP A 213 -0.46 8.91 2.60
C TRP A 213 -1.83 9.49 2.91
N CYS A 214 -1.94 10.79 3.21
CA CYS A 214 -3.23 11.47 3.29
C CYS A 214 -3.96 11.42 1.95
N HIS A 215 -3.27 11.74 0.86
CA HIS A 215 -3.81 11.69 -0.49
C HIS A 215 -4.32 10.29 -0.87
N ILE A 216 -3.55 9.25 -0.55
CA ILE A 216 -3.98 7.86 -0.74
C ILE A 216 -5.19 7.54 0.16
N ALA A 217 -5.15 7.90 1.46
CA ALA A 217 -6.25 7.64 2.38
C ALA A 217 -7.56 8.29 1.93
N GLU A 218 -7.51 9.53 1.45
CA GLU A 218 -8.67 10.22 0.87
C GLU A 218 -9.26 9.43 -0.30
N LYS A 219 -8.44 8.99 -1.25
CA LYS A 219 -8.90 8.17 -2.38
C LYS A 219 -9.53 6.85 -1.92
N LEU A 220 -8.88 6.13 -1.00
CA LEU A 220 -9.38 4.85 -0.47
C LEU A 220 -10.73 4.99 0.25
N THR A 221 -10.93 6.08 0.96
CA THR A 221 -12.13 6.29 1.79
C THR A 221 -13.29 6.93 1.04
N THR A 222 -13.05 7.56 -0.11
CA THR A 222 -14.12 8.11 -0.98
C THR A 222 -15.16 7.04 -1.34
N SER A 223 -14.74 5.80 -1.55
CA SER A 223 -15.64 4.68 -1.84
C SER A 223 -16.55 4.29 -0.65
N LEU A 224 -16.30 4.83 0.53
CA LEU A 224 -17.05 4.57 1.77
C LEU A 224 -17.96 5.75 2.17
N SER A 225 -18.14 6.72 1.30
CA SER A 225 -19.00 7.92 1.49
C SER A 225 -18.56 8.79 2.67
N THR A 226 -17.26 8.92 2.92
CA THR A 226 -16.71 9.76 3.99
C THR A 226 -16.06 11.02 3.40
N ASN A 227 -16.38 12.19 3.95
CA ASN A 227 -15.93 13.49 3.45
C ASN A 227 -14.90 14.17 4.38
N VAL A 228 -14.20 13.42 5.21
CA VAL A 228 -13.25 13.99 6.18
C VAL A 228 -11.84 13.90 5.62
N SER A 229 -11.22 15.05 5.37
CA SER A 229 -9.79 15.12 5.03
C SER A 229 -8.93 14.99 6.30
N PRO A 230 -8.04 14.00 6.39
CA PRO A 230 -7.22 13.80 7.58
C PRO A 230 -6.18 14.91 7.71
N LYS A 231 -6.18 15.61 8.84
CA LYS A 231 -5.12 16.55 9.20
C LYS A 231 -4.23 15.91 10.27
N PHE A 232 -2.93 15.87 10.03
CA PHE A 232 -1.94 15.37 10.99
C PHE A 232 -1.31 16.49 11.81
N LYS A 233 -0.95 16.15 13.04
CA LYS A 233 -0.01 16.95 13.83
C LYS A 233 1.42 16.47 13.55
N THR A 234 2.39 17.37 13.59
CA THR A 234 3.82 17.04 13.36
C THR A 234 4.33 15.97 14.33
N SER A 235 3.87 15.99 15.59
CA SER A 235 4.21 14.98 16.59
C SER A 235 3.74 13.56 16.21
N GLU A 236 2.59 13.43 15.57
CA GLU A 236 2.04 12.14 15.11
C GLU A 236 2.88 11.57 13.96
N LEU A 237 3.40 12.44 13.09
CA LEU A 237 4.31 12.05 12.02
C LEU A 237 5.62 11.50 12.58
N VAL A 238 6.25 12.20 13.51
CA VAL A 238 7.51 11.75 14.14
C VAL A 238 7.31 10.40 14.83
N PHE A 239 6.24 10.24 15.58
CA PHE A 239 5.89 8.99 16.25
C PHE A 239 5.66 7.85 15.27
N SER A 240 4.96 8.10 14.16
CA SER A 240 4.74 7.12 13.08
C SER A 240 6.05 6.67 12.43
N ILE A 241 6.96 7.60 12.13
CA ILE A 241 8.28 7.29 11.56
C ILE A 241 9.10 6.43 12.53
N ALA A 242 9.14 6.81 13.81
CA ALA A 242 9.90 6.07 14.83
C ALA A 242 9.36 4.64 15.01
N ASN A 243 8.05 4.45 15.10
CA ASN A 243 7.43 3.14 15.21
C ASN A 243 7.67 2.26 13.99
N ASN A 244 7.59 2.83 12.80
CA ASN A 244 7.86 2.10 11.56
C ASN A 244 9.32 1.67 11.45
N ALA A 245 10.26 2.56 11.80
CA ALA A 245 11.68 2.23 11.83
C ALA A 245 11.98 1.11 12.85
N ALA A 246 11.42 1.21 14.05
CA ALA A 246 11.55 0.16 15.07
C ALA A 246 10.97 -1.18 14.59
N ARG A 247 9.79 -1.18 13.99
CA ARG A 247 9.16 -2.39 13.42
C ARG A 247 10.04 -3.04 12.34
N ILE A 248 10.50 -2.25 11.37
CA ILE A 248 11.36 -2.75 10.30
C ILE A 248 12.64 -3.36 10.89
N LEU A 249 13.28 -2.65 11.82
CA LEU A 249 14.49 -3.12 12.46
C LEU A 249 14.26 -4.41 13.26
N LEU A 250 13.30 -4.40 14.18
CA LEU A 250 13.10 -5.49 15.13
C LEU A 250 12.44 -6.73 14.50
N THR A 251 11.50 -6.52 13.58
CA THR A 251 10.73 -7.62 12.98
C THR A 251 11.38 -8.13 11.70
N ASP A 252 11.70 -7.20 10.78
CA ASP A 252 12.06 -7.57 9.42
C ASP A 252 13.56 -7.84 9.25
N MET A 253 14.41 -7.11 9.99
CA MET A 253 15.86 -7.25 9.89
C MET A 253 16.47 -8.18 10.96
N LEU A 254 16.06 -8.04 12.21
CA LEU A 254 16.63 -8.79 13.32
C LEU A 254 15.83 -10.05 13.68
N GLY A 255 14.57 -10.14 13.25
CA GLY A 255 13.70 -11.29 13.55
C GLY A 255 13.37 -11.47 15.03
N ILE A 256 13.58 -10.44 15.86
CA ILE A 256 13.38 -10.50 17.32
C ILE A 256 11.89 -10.63 17.64
N ILE A 257 11.05 -9.89 16.90
CA ILE A 257 9.60 -9.95 17.06
C ILE A 257 9.04 -10.83 15.95
N LYS A 258 8.36 -11.92 16.32
CA LYS A 258 7.70 -12.79 15.33
C LYS A 258 6.59 -12.03 14.62
N LYS A 259 6.49 -12.23 13.31
CA LYS A 259 5.37 -11.69 12.52
C LYS A 259 4.05 -12.23 13.07
N THR A 260 3.09 -11.35 13.29
CA THR A 260 1.74 -11.77 13.67
C THR A 260 1.05 -12.44 12.48
N LYS A 261 -0.01 -13.24 12.73
CA LYS A 261 -0.81 -13.87 11.65
C LYS A 261 -1.43 -12.86 10.67
N GLU A 262 -1.43 -11.59 11.00
CA GLU A 262 -1.94 -10.50 10.15
C GLU A 262 -0.84 -9.79 9.33
N THR A 263 0.44 -10.17 9.57
CA THR A 263 1.62 -9.64 8.85
C THR A 263 2.22 -10.78 8.03
N PHE A 264 2.00 -10.73 6.72
CA PHE A 264 2.42 -11.75 5.76
C PHE A 264 3.69 -11.36 5.03
#